data_96daadaa202700930bed115b9f00b5f4
#
_entry.id   96daadaa202700930bed115b9f00b5f4
#
_cell.length_a   1.000
_cell.length_b   1.000
_cell.length_c   1.000
_cell.angle_alpha   90.00
_cell.angle_beta   90.00
_cell.angle_gamma   90.00
#
_symmetry.space_group_name_H-M   'P 1'
#
loop_
_entity.id
_entity.type
_entity.pdbx_description
1 polymer ?
#
loop_
_entity_poly.entity_id
_entity_poly.type
_entity_poly.pdbx_seq_one_letter_code
_entity_poly.pdbx_strand_id
1 'polypeptide(L)'
;MNRDSTPSQTEIEYRQVISYCKALFDKKNKDYGTSWRILRLPSLTDQIFIKAQRIRSIQEKGAQKIEDGIEGEFIGIINYCIIALIQKSLEGSDQMEFEATELGRIYDEQVEITLELLRNKNHDYGEAWRDMRISSMTDLILMKIFRTKQIENNDGKTLVSEGVEANYQDMLNYAVFCLITLKNEQQQQQQQ
;
A
#
# COMPACT_ATOMS: atom_id res chain seq x y z
N MET A 1 -20.34 -16.75 -17.41
CA MET A 1 -21.34 -15.69 -17.16
C MET A 1 -20.57 -14.39 -16.99
N ASN A 2 -20.53 -13.57 -18.05
CA ASN A 2 -19.87 -12.27 -18.03
C ASN A 2 -20.58 -11.37 -17.03
N ARG A 3 -19.88 -10.99 -15.95
CA ARG A 3 -20.27 -9.81 -15.16
C ARG A 3 -19.49 -8.62 -15.74
N ASP A 4 -20.00 -8.01 -16.78
CA ASP A 4 -19.72 -6.63 -17.14
C ASP A 4 -20.35 -5.72 -16.06
N SER A 5 -19.78 -5.75 -14.86
CA SER A 5 -20.14 -4.77 -13.85
C SER A 5 -19.26 -3.55 -14.07
N THR A 6 -19.89 -2.43 -14.39
CA THR A 6 -19.25 -1.11 -14.42
C THR A 6 -18.43 -0.94 -13.13
N PRO A 7 -17.13 -0.56 -13.20
CA PRO A 7 -16.30 -0.43 -12.01
C PRO A 7 -16.91 0.58 -11.04
N SER A 8 -16.84 0.29 -9.74
CA SER A 8 -17.31 1.21 -8.71
C SER A 8 -16.47 2.50 -8.69
N GLN A 9 -17.00 3.58 -8.09
CA GLN A 9 -16.26 4.83 -7.92
C GLN A 9 -14.94 4.58 -7.16
N THR A 10 -14.97 3.76 -6.10
CA THR A 10 -13.77 3.36 -5.36
C THR A 10 -12.75 2.68 -6.26
N GLU A 11 -13.18 1.79 -7.13
CA GLU A 11 -12.25 1.09 -8.03
C GLU A 11 -11.59 2.05 -9.02
N ILE A 12 -12.34 3.00 -9.57
CA ILE A 12 -11.80 4.02 -10.49
C ILE A 12 -10.73 4.87 -9.77
N GLU A 13 -11.06 5.39 -8.59
CA GLU A 13 -10.13 6.20 -7.78
C GLU A 13 -8.90 5.39 -7.33
N TYR A 14 -9.11 4.13 -6.91
CA TYR A 14 -8.05 3.21 -6.53
C TYR A 14 -7.04 3.02 -7.67
N ARG A 15 -7.52 2.70 -8.87
CA ARG A 15 -6.66 2.52 -10.05
C ARG A 15 -5.91 3.78 -10.45
N GLN A 16 -6.49 4.96 -10.28
CA GLN A 16 -5.80 6.23 -10.51
C GLN A 16 -4.62 6.42 -9.54
N VAL A 17 -4.83 6.14 -8.24
CA VAL A 17 -3.76 6.21 -7.24
C VAL A 17 -2.66 5.21 -7.54
N ILE A 18 -3.01 3.96 -7.84
CA ILE A 18 -2.04 2.92 -8.18
C ILE A 18 -1.24 3.27 -9.44
N SER A 19 -1.89 3.80 -10.48
CA SER A 19 -1.20 4.24 -11.70
C SER A 19 -0.12 5.29 -11.41
N TYR A 20 -0.42 6.25 -10.53
CA TYR A 20 0.55 7.25 -10.09
C TYR A 20 1.71 6.63 -9.30
N CYS A 21 1.41 5.74 -8.34
CA CYS A 21 2.41 5.04 -7.55
C CYS A 21 3.32 4.16 -8.43
N LYS A 22 2.73 3.46 -9.40
CA LYS A 22 3.45 2.60 -10.36
C LYS A 22 4.40 3.42 -11.25
N ALA A 23 3.97 4.59 -11.72
CA ALA A 23 4.84 5.46 -12.52
C ALA A 23 6.10 5.88 -11.74
N LEU A 24 6.01 6.12 -10.44
CA LEU A 24 7.17 6.38 -9.59
C LEU A 24 8.02 5.12 -9.36
N PHE A 25 7.38 3.97 -9.13
CA PHE A 25 8.06 2.68 -9.01
C PHE A 25 8.88 2.37 -10.26
N ASP A 26 8.30 2.53 -11.46
CA ASP A 26 8.96 2.28 -12.74
C ASP A 26 10.16 3.22 -12.96
N LYS A 27 10.04 4.50 -12.58
CA LYS A 27 11.16 5.46 -12.64
C LYS A 27 12.31 5.03 -11.74
N LYS A 28 12.03 4.63 -10.50
CA LYS A 28 13.05 4.15 -9.57
C LYS A 28 13.72 2.87 -10.05
N ASN A 29 12.98 1.95 -10.65
CA ASN A 29 13.56 0.74 -11.22
C ASN A 29 14.44 1.02 -12.44
N LYS A 30 14.18 2.09 -13.20
CA LYS A 30 15.12 2.53 -14.26
C LYS A 30 16.44 3.04 -13.70
N ASP A 31 16.41 3.69 -12.53
CA ASP A 31 17.61 4.24 -11.91
C ASP A 31 18.43 3.17 -11.17
N TYR A 32 17.77 2.26 -10.45
CA TYR A 32 18.42 1.36 -9.49
C TYR A 32 18.19 -0.13 -9.77
N GLY A 33 17.46 -0.46 -10.84
CA GLY A 33 17.02 -1.83 -11.08
C GLY A 33 16.15 -2.36 -9.96
N THR A 34 16.14 -3.66 -9.81
CA THR A 34 15.41 -4.36 -8.75
C THR A 34 16.26 -4.59 -7.48
N SER A 35 17.06 -3.58 -7.09
CA SER A 35 17.95 -3.64 -5.92
C SER A 35 17.23 -4.00 -4.61
N TRP A 36 15.93 -3.71 -4.53
CA TRP A 36 15.07 -4.08 -3.40
C TRP A 36 14.92 -5.61 -3.22
N ARG A 37 15.26 -6.41 -4.23
CA ARG A 37 15.23 -7.87 -4.13
C ARG A 37 16.14 -8.43 -3.04
N ILE A 38 17.16 -7.71 -2.63
CA ILE A 38 18.03 -8.10 -1.50
C ILE A 38 17.33 -7.97 -0.13
N LEU A 39 16.23 -7.22 -0.05
CA LEU A 39 15.55 -6.94 1.20
C LEU A 39 14.73 -8.15 1.66
N ARG A 40 14.93 -8.54 2.91
CA ARG A 40 14.05 -9.49 3.60
C ARG A 40 12.73 -8.81 3.96
N LEU A 41 11.67 -9.59 4.14
CA LEU A 41 10.35 -9.05 4.54
C LEU A 41 10.40 -8.14 5.78
N PRO A 42 11.10 -8.50 6.88
CA PRO A 42 11.22 -7.60 8.03
C PRO A 42 11.84 -6.24 7.69
N SER A 43 12.78 -6.19 6.74
CA SER A 43 13.37 -4.92 6.29
C SER A 43 12.35 -4.05 5.54
N LEU A 44 11.47 -4.64 4.77
CA LEU A 44 10.38 -3.94 4.09
C LEU A 44 9.33 -3.46 5.10
N THR A 45 8.97 -4.28 6.08
CA THR A 45 8.11 -3.90 7.20
C THR A 45 8.66 -2.67 7.94
N ASP A 46 9.97 -2.62 8.20
CA ASP A 46 10.62 -1.48 8.83
C ASP A 46 10.62 -0.22 7.96
N GLN A 47 10.75 -0.35 6.64
CA GLN A 47 10.61 0.79 5.72
C GLN A 47 9.18 1.37 5.74
N ILE A 48 8.17 0.52 5.77
CA ILE A 48 6.77 0.94 5.92
C ILE A 48 6.56 1.62 7.28
N PHE A 49 7.14 1.07 8.34
CA PHE A 49 7.06 1.62 9.70
C PHE A 49 7.60 3.05 9.78
N ILE A 50 8.80 3.31 9.26
CA ILE A 50 9.41 4.64 9.28
C ILE A 50 8.50 5.67 8.62
N LYS A 51 7.88 5.33 7.48
CA LYS A 51 6.97 6.22 6.77
C LYS A 51 5.68 6.49 7.55
N ALA A 52 5.05 5.45 8.08
CA ALA A 52 3.86 5.58 8.90
C ALA A 52 4.10 6.41 10.18
N GLN A 53 5.25 6.20 10.84
CA GLN A 53 5.66 7.00 11.99
C GLN A 53 5.89 8.48 11.64
N ARG A 54 6.47 8.75 10.47
CA ARG A 54 6.64 10.13 10.01
C ARG A 54 5.28 10.80 9.77
N ILE A 55 4.34 10.12 9.11
CA ILE A 55 2.98 10.64 8.92
C ILE A 55 2.36 10.96 10.27
N ARG A 56 2.37 10.04 11.21
CA ARG A 56 1.80 10.24 12.55
C ARG A 56 2.46 11.42 13.27
N SER A 57 3.78 11.52 13.23
CA SER A 57 4.51 12.65 13.83
C SER A 57 4.12 14.01 13.24
N ILE A 58 3.87 14.09 11.93
CA ILE A 58 3.38 15.30 11.26
C ILE A 58 1.95 15.62 11.72
N GLN A 59 1.07 14.62 11.76
CA GLN A 59 -0.32 14.79 12.21
C GLN A 59 -0.42 15.27 13.66
N GLU A 60 0.43 14.75 14.56
CA GLU A 60 0.45 15.14 15.97
C GLU A 60 1.05 16.54 16.21
N LYS A 61 2.07 16.91 15.47
CA LYS A 61 2.78 18.17 15.67
C LYS A 61 2.19 19.36 14.91
N GLY A 62 1.33 19.09 13.91
CA GLY A 62 0.71 20.12 13.08
C GLY A 62 1.70 20.98 12.27
N ALA A 63 2.98 20.61 12.22
CA ALA A 63 4.02 21.34 11.52
C ALA A 63 4.99 20.41 10.80
N GLN A 64 5.29 20.72 9.56
CA GLN A 64 6.31 20.05 8.76
C GLN A 64 7.58 20.91 8.75
N LYS A 65 8.74 20.29 9.00
CA LYS A 65 10.05 20.92 8.77
C LYS A 65 10.59 20.68 7.36
N ILE A 66 9.96 19.77 6.60
CA ILE A 66 10.36 19.39 5.24
C ILE A 66 9.10 19.56 4.37
N GLU A 67 9.27 20.17 3.19
CA GLU A 67 8.17 20.48 2.25
C GLU A 67 7.43 19.25 1.69
N ASP A 68 8.03 18.05 1.77
CA ASP A 68 7.40 16.81 1.36
C ASP A 68 6.24 16.45 2.30
N GLY A 69 5.02 16.66 1.83
CA GLY A 69 3.81 16.34 2.57
C GLY A 69 3.65 14.85 2.87
N ILE A 70 2.64 14.52 3.68
CA ILE A 70 2.29 13.13 4.01
C ILE A 70 1.95 12.29 2.78
N GLU A 71 1.59 12.92 1.66
CA GLU A 71 1.27 12.26 0.40
C GLU A 71 2.42 11.37 -0.10
N GLY A 72 3.66 11.91 -0.12
CA GLY A 72 4.85 11.16 -0.52
C GLY A 72 5.13 9.94 0.35
N GLU A 73 4.81 10.02 1.64
CA GLU A 73 4.95 8.91 2.57
C GLU A 73 3.91 7.80 2.30
N PHE A 74 2.64 8.16 2.01
CA PHE A 74 1.63 7.18 1.63
C PHE A 74 1.98 6.48 0.32
N ILE A 75 2.48 7.21 -0.69
CA ILE A 75 2.98 6.61 -1.93
C ILE A 75 4.10 5.61 -1.65
N GLY A 76 5.01 5.96 -0.76
CA GLY A 76 6.07 5.06 -0.32
C GLY A 76 5.54 3.81 0.38
N ILE A 77 4.55 3.94 1.27
CA ILE A 77 3.90 2.80 1.93
C ILE A 77 3.27 1.88 0.88
N ILE A 78 2.52 2.42 -0.08
CA ILE A 78 1.89 1.65 -1.16
C ILE A 78 2.94 0.83 -1.91
N ASN A 79 4.00 1.47 -2.39
CA ASN A 79 5.03 0.79 -3.17
C ASN A 79 5.80 -0.25 -2.34
N TYR A 80 6.12 0.02 -1.07
CA TYR A 80 6.78 -0.97 -0.22
C TYR A 80 5.86 -2.14 0.13
N CYS A 81 4.56 -1.94 0.32
CA CYS A 81 3.61 -3.03 0.48
C CYS A 81 3.55 -3.92 -0.76
N ILE A 82 3.50 -3.33 -1.96
CA ILE A 82 3.49 -4.09 -3.21
C ILE A 82 4.82 -4.83 -3.38
N ILE A 83 5.97 -4.21 -3.09
CA ILE A 83 7.28 -4.88 -3.10
C ILE A 83 7.29 -6.06 -2.12
N ALA A 84 6.73 -5.92 -0.92
CA ALA A 84 6.65 -7.01 0.05
C ALA A 84 5.79 -8.18 -0.46
N LEU A 85 4.65 -7.89 -1.10
CA LEU A 85 3.80 -8.90 -1.74
C LEU A 85 4.53 -9.59 -2.91
N ILE A 86 5.27 -8.84 -3.74
CA ILE A 86 6.11 -9.40 -4.80
C ILE A 86 7.20 -10.30 -4.21
N GLN A 87 7.92 -9.83 -3.17
CA GLN A 87 8.94 -10.66 -2.49
C GLN A 87 8.35 -11.96 -1.97
N LYS A 88 7.15 -11.90 -1.41
CA LYS A 88 6.45 -13.08 -0.90
C LYS A 88 6.04 -14.03 -2.04
N SER A 89 5.54 -13.51 -3.16
CA SER A 89 5.16 -14.30 -4.34
C SER A 89 6.36 -14.96 -5.03
N LEU A 90 7.56 -14.39 -4.86
CA LEU A 90 8.83 -14.88 -5.41
C LEU A 90 9.65 -15.67 -4.37
N GLU A 91 9.05 -16.09 -3.26
CA GLU A 91 9.73 -16.86 -2.23
C GLU A 91 10.34 -18.14 -2.84
N GLY A 92 11.62 -18.39 -2.55
CA GLY A 92 12.38 -19.50 -3.13
C GLY A 92 12.96 -19.23 -4.53
N SER A 93 12.76 -18.05 -5.12
CA SER A 93 13.41 -17.63 -6.37
C SER A 93 14.67 -16.82 -6.08
N ASP A 94 15.77 -17.19 -6.72
CA ASP A 94 17.05 -16.47 -6.67
C ASP A 94 17.16 -15.37 -7.76
N GLN A 95 16.11 -15.15 -8.55
CA GLN A 95 16.10 -14.14 -9.59
C GLN A 95 16.22 -12.74 -8.98
N MET A 96 17.28 -12.03 -9.34
CA MET A 96 17.57 -10.68 -8.82
C MET A 96 17.17 -9.58 -9.80
N GLU A 97 17.19 -9.86 -11.09
CA GLU A 97 16.90 -8.89 -12.14
C GLU A 97 15.66 -9.31 -12.93
N PHE A 98 14.89 -8.32 -13.33
CA PHE A 98 13.67 -8.51 -14.10
C PHE A 98 13.63 -7.52 -15.26
N GLU A 99 13.15 -7.99 -16.41
CA GLU A 99 12.77 -7.09 -17.49
C GLU A 99 11.61 -6.19 -17.06
N ALA A 100 11.60 -4.94 -17.53
CA ALA A 100 10.61 -3.94 -17.11
C ALA A 100 9.16 -4.40 -17.37
N THR A 101 8.90 -5.10 -18.48
CA THR A 101 7.59 -5.64 -18.83
C THR A 101 7.16 -6.76 -17.89
N GLU A 102 8.07 -7.66 -17.53
CA GLU A 102 7.83 -8.73 -16.57
C GLU A 102 7.54 -8.16 -15.19
N LEU A 103 8.37 -7.23 -14.72
CA LEU A 103 8.21 -6.58 -13.44
C LEU A 103 6.88 -5.82 -13.35
N GLY A 104 6.52 -5.09 -14.42
CA GLY A 104 5.24 -4.39 -14.51
C GLY A 104 4.05 -5.33 -14.40
N ARG A 105 4.12 -6.51 -15.01
CA ARG A 105 3.08 -7.55 -14.92
C ARG A 105 2.96 -8.11 -13.49
N ILE A 106 4.10 -8.41 -12.85
CA ILE A 106 4.11 -8.92 -11.47
C ILE A 106 3.53 -7.86 -10.50
N TYR A 107 3.87 -6.59 -10.67
CA TYR A 107 3.31 -5.49 -9.90
C TYR A 107 1.78 -5.44 -10.05
N ASP A 108 1.27 -5.44 -11.28
CA ASP A 108 -0.16 -5.38 -11.57
C ASP A 108 -0.91 -6.59 -11.01
N GLU A 109 -0.31 -7.78 -11.06
CA GLU A 109 -0.88 -9.00 -10.48
C GLU A 109 -1.12 -8.86 -8.97
N GLN A 110 -0.15 -8.32 -8.21
CA GLN A 110 -0.34 -8.10 -6.77
C GLN A 110 -1.42 -7.05 -6.47
N VAL A 111 -1.51 -6.03 -7.30
CA VAL A 111 -2.58 -5.02 -7.22
C VAL A 111 -3.95 -5.65 -7.48
N GLU A 112 -4.11 -6.47 -8.53
CA GLU A 112 -5.38 -7.10 -8.84
C GLU A 112 -5.83 -8.09 -7.76
N ILE A 113 -4.92 -8.89 -7.21
CA ILE A 113 -5.21 -9.77 -6.09
C ILE A 113 -5.75 -8.96 -4.89
N THR A 114 -5.09 -7.86 -4.56
CA THR A 114 -5.49 -6.99 -3.43
C THR A 114 -6.84 -6.32 -3.71
N LEU A 115 -7.05 -5.85 -4.93
CA LEU A 115 -8.30 -5.18 -5.33
C LEU A 115 -9.49 -6.16 -5.33
N GLU A 116 -9.29 -7.41 -5.72
CA GLU A 116 -10.34 -8.44 -5.66
C GLU A 116 -10.77 -8.72 -4.21
N LEU A 117 -9.81 -8.81 -3.28
CA LEU A 117 -10.12 -8.93 -1.86
C LEU A 117 -10.88 -7.70 -1.32
N LEU A 118 -10.52 -6.50 -1.78
CA LEU A 118 -11.22 -5.27 -1.43
C LEU A 118 -12.66 -5.26 -1.96
N ARG A 119 -12.89 -5.70 -3.19
CA ARG A 119 -14.25 -5.82 -3.76
C ARG A 119 -15.15 -6.69 -2.89
N ASN A 120 -14.64 -7.83 -2.43
CA ASN A 120 -15.38 -8.74 -1.56
C ASN A 120 -15.69 -8.08 -0.21
N LYS A 121 -14.74 -7.37 0.40
CA LYS A 121 -14.96 -6.61 1.64
C LYS A 121 -15.95 -5.46 1.46
N ASN A 122 -15.86 -4.69 0.37
CA ASN A 122 -16.77 -3.57 0.11
C ASN A 122 -18.20 -4.02 -0.18
N HIS A 123 -18.39 -5.22 -0.72
CA HIS A 123 -19.72 -5.78 -0.88
C HIS A 123 -20.45 -5.93 0.46
N ASP A 124 -19.71 -6.31 1.51
CA ASP A 124 -20.29 -6.57 2.84
C ASP A 124 -20.39 -5.32 3.71
N TYR A 125 -19.43 -4.41 3.62
CA TYR A 125 -19.29 -3.24 4.51
C TYR A 125 -19.60 -1.89 3.83
N GLY A 126 -19.89 -1.89 2.53
CA GLY A 126 -20.04 -0.65 1.77
C GLY A 126 -18.70 0.14 1.70
N GLU A 127 -18.81 1.44 1.47
CA GLU A 127 -17.66 2.35 1.39
C GLU A 127 -17.43 3.13 2.70
N ALA A 128 -17.62 2.48 3.86
CA ALA A 128 -17.51 3.12 5.17
C ALA A 128 -16.14 3.79 5.43
N TRP A 129 -15.09 3.37 4.72
CA TRP A 129 -13.78 3.99 4.80
C TRP A 129 -13.78 5.47 4.39
N ARG A 130 -14.77 5.92 3.58
CA ARG A 130 -14.87 7.32 3.14
C ARG A 130 -15.17 8.28 4.28
N ASP A 131 -15.79 7.79 5.36
CA ASP A 131 -16.11 8.57 6.55
C ASP A 131 -14.99 8.49 7.61
N MET A 132 -13.91 7.74 7.34
CA MET A 132 -12.79 7.63 8.26
C MET A 132 -11.84 8.83 8.12
N ARG A 133 -11.29 9.25 9.25
CA ARG A 133 -10.21 10.24 9.28
C ARG A 133 -8.92 9.64 8.75
N ILE A 134 -8.12 10.42 8.04
CA ILE A 134 -6.78 10.01 7.60
C ILE A 134 -5.92 9.58 8.79
N SER A 135 -6.00 10.28 9.93
CA SER A 135 -5.30 9.90 11.16
C SER A 135 -5.68 8.52 11.69
N SER A 136 -6.97 8.17 11.62
CA SER A 136 -7.44 6.84 12.03
C SER A 136 -6.93 5.75 11.10
N MET A 137 -6.90 6.00 9.79
CA MET A 137 -6.32 5.06 8.81
C MET A 137 -4.79 4.91 9.00
N THR A 138 -4.08 5.99 9.36
CA THR A 138 -2.66 5.93 9.75
C THR A 138 -2.44 5.03 10.97
N ASP A 139 -3.29 5.14 11.98
CA ASP A 139 -3.21 4.29 13.18
C ASP A 139 -3.49 2.82 12.85
N LEU A 140 -4.41 2.54 11.94
CA LEU A 140 -4.66 1.17 11.46
C LEU A 140 -3.45 0.61 10.69
N ILE A 141 -2.79 1.42 9.88
CA ILE A 141 -1.53 1.02 9.22
C ILE A 141 -0.49 0.66 10.28
N LEU A 142 -0.27 1.51 11.28
CA LEU A 142 0.68 1.24 12.37
C LEU A 142 0.33 -0.04 13.13
N MET A 143 -0.94 -0.25 13.44
CA MET A 143 -1.40 -1.49 14.09
C MET A 143 -1.07 -2.73 13.23
N LYS A 144 -1.30 -2.67 11.92
CA LYS A 144 -0.97 -3.77 11.00
C LYS A 144 0.54 -4.02 10.91
N ILE A 145 1.35 -2.96 10.96
CA ILE A 145 2.81 -3.08 11.04
C ILE A 145 3.23 -3.85 12.30
N PHE A 146 2.69 -3.50 13.46
CA PHE A 146 3.01 -4.20 14.72
C PHE A 146 2.57 -5.67 14.68
N ARG A 147 1.41 -5.97 14.09
CA ARG A 147 0.97 -7.36 13.87
C ARG A 147 1.93 -8.11 12.96
N THR A 148 2.34 -7.50 11.85
CA THR A 148 3.31 -8.10 10.91
C THR A 148 4.62 -8.42 11.63
N LYS A 149 5.17 -7.48 12.42
CA LYS A 149 6.38 -7.71 13.21
C LYS A 149 6.24 -8.87 14.20
N GLN A 150 5.09 -9.02 14.85
CA GLN A 150 4.83 -10.15 15.75
C GLN A 150 4.79 -11.48 14.99
N ILE A 151 4.17 -11.52 13.81
CA ILE A 151 4.12 -12.72 12.97
C ILE A 151 5.54 -13.08 12.49
N GLU A 152 6.31 -12.09 12.03
CA GLU A 152 7.70 -12.25 11.59
C GLU A 152 8.60 -12.78 12.72
N ASN A 153 8.44 -12.25 13.94
CA ASN A 153 9.17 -12.70 15.13
C ASN A 153 8.78 -14.13 15.59
N ASN A 154 7.63 -14.62 15.13
CA ASN A 154 7.13 -15.97 15.41
C ASN A 154 7.27 -16.91 14.19
N ASP A 155 8.33 -16.73 13.40
CA ASP A 155 8.63 -17.55 12.21
C ASP A 155 7.45 -17.62 11.20
N GLY A 156 6.64 -16.57 11.11
CA GLY A 156 5.49 -16.53 10.22
C GLY A 156 4.27 -17.32 10.73
N LYS A 157 4.31 -17.87 11.94
CA LYS A 157 3.23 -18.70 12.48
C LYS A 157 2.17 -17.85 13.17
N THR A 158 0.90 -18.18 12.89
CA THR A 158 -0.28 -17.60 13.55
C THR A 158 -1.17 -18.72 14.07
N LEU A 159 -1.93 -18.48 15.14
CA LEU A 159 -2.89 -19.43 15.68
C LEU A 159 -4.27 -19.35 14.99
N VAL A 160 -4.76 -18.11 14.81
CA VAL A 160 -6.09 -17.83 14.27
C VAL A 160 -6.10 -16.64 13.29
N SER A 161 -5.00 -15.88 13.23
CA SER A 161 -4.92 -14.66 12.42
C SER A 161 -4.43 -14.97 11.01
N GLU A 162 -4.79 -14.09 10.09
CA GLU A 162 -4.21 -14.06 8.75
C GLU A 162 -2.69 -13.83 8.79
N GLY A 163 -1.97 -14.30 7.77
CA GLY A 163 -0.53 -14.16 7.67
C GLY A 163 -0.06 -12.74 7.32
N VAL A 164 1.23 -12.59 7.02
CA VAL A 164 1.84 -11.29 6.69
C VAL A 164 1.26 -10.68 5.42
N GLU A 165 0.89 -11.48 4.43
CA GLU A 165 0.35 -11.02 3.14
C GLU A 165 -0.93 -10.21 3.33
N ALA A 166 -1.89 -10.73 4.10
CA ALA A 166 -3.14 -10.03 4.37
C ALA A 166 -2.91 -8.70 5.10
N ASN A 167 -1.90 -8.63 5.98
CA ASN A 167 -1.53 -7.37 6.64
C ASN A 167 -0.93 -6.37 5.66
N TYR A 168 -0.07 -6.79 4.70
CA TYR A 168 0.43 -5.90 3.65
C TYR A 168 -0.68 -5.42 2.73
N GLN A 169 -1.63 -6.28 2.36
CA GLN A 169 -2.80 -5.90 1.54
C GLN A 169 -3.69 -4.89 2.28
N ASP A 170 -3.92 -5.06 3.56
CA ASP A 170 -4.69 -4.10 4.36
C ASP A 170 -3.98 -2.75 4.48
N MET A 171 -2.66 -2.73 4.73
CA MET A 171 -1.86 -1.50 4.77
C MET A 171 -1.87 -0.78 3.42
N LEU A 172 -1.76 -1.53 2.32
CA LEU A 172 -1.88 -1.00 0.96
C LEU A 172 -3.24 -0.32 0.76
N ASN A 173 -4.32 -0.98 1.11
CA ASN A 173 -5.68 -0.44 0.96
C ASN A 173 -5.88 0.85 1.77
N TYR A 174 -5.48 0.88 3.07
CA TYR A 174 -5.59 2.08 3.89
C TYR A 174 -4.76 3.24 3.34
N ALA A 175 -3.55 2.98 2.84
CA ALA A 175 -2.72 4.02 2.25
C ALA A 175 -3.33 4.58 0.95
N VAL A 176 -3.93 3.73 0.11
CA VAL A 176 -4.68 4.16 -1.09
C VAL A 176 -5.88 5.00 -0.69
N PHE A 177 -6.65 4.60 0.32
CA PHE A 177 -7.80 5.38 0.82
C PHE A 177 -7.37 6.75 1.34
N CYS A 178 -6.25 6.83 2.06
CA CYS A 178 -5.69 8.12 2.50
C CYS A 178 -5.38 9.04 1.31
N LEU A 179 -4.78 8.52 0.24
CA LEU A 179 -4.48 9.33 -0.96
C LEU A 179 -5.74 9.76 -1.70
N ILE A 180 -6.76 8.91 -1.79
CA ILE A 180 -8.06 9.28 -2.37
C ILE A 180 -8.68 10.43 -1.55
N THR A 181 -8.70 10.30 -0.23
CA THR A 181 -9.26 11.32 0.67
C THR A 181 -8.51 12.66 0.54
N LEU A 182 -7.17 12.64 0.58
CA LEU A 182 -6.33 13.84 0.41
C LEU A 182 -6.62 14.55 -0.92
N LYS A 183 -6.72 13.79 -2.00
CA LYS A 183 -7.03 14.35 -3.33
C LYS A 183 -8.41 15.00 -3.38
N ASN A 184 -9.40 14.36 -2.76
CA ASN A 184 -10.76 14.88 -2.73
C ASN A 184 -10.84 16.18 -1.89
N GLU A 185 -10.15 16.24 -0.75
CA GLU A 185 -10.05 17.45 0.08
C GLU A 185 -9.38 18.61 -0.66
N GLN A 186 -8.30 18.37 -1.38
CA GLN A 186 -7.62 19.38 -2.20
C GLN A 186 -8.53 19.93 -3.32
N GLN A 187 -9.30 19.06 -3.99
CA GLN A 187 -10.23 19.49 -5.03
C GLN A 187 -11.36 20.36 -4.48
N GLN A 188 -11.88 20.04 -3.28
CA GLN A 188 -12.91 20.84 -2.63
C GLN A 188 -12.40 22.24 -2.23
N GLN A 189 -11.14 22.33 -1.76
CA GLN A 189 -10.52 23.62 -1.42
C GLN A 189 -10.27 24.54 -2.62
N GLN A 190 -10.05 23.96 -3.81
CA GLN A 190 -9.85 24.74 -5.04
C GLN A 190 -11.15 25.28 -5.65
N GLN A 191 -12.31 24.78 -5.22
CA GLN A 191 -13.63 25.19 -5.72
C GLN A 191 -14.31 26.23 -4.82
N GLN A 192 -13.71 26.60 -3.69
CA GLN A 192 -14.14 27.64 -2.76
C GLN A 192 -13.37 28.95 -2.98
#